data_3e12432c302fb7c3fbd724db83558515
#
_entry.id   3e12432c302fb7c3fbd724db83558515
#
_cell.length_a   1.000
_cell.length_b   1.000
_cell.length_c   1.000
_cell.angle_alpha   90.00
_cell.angle_beta   90.00
_cell.angle_gamma   90.00
#
_symmetry.space_group_name_H-M   'P 1'
#
loop_
_entity.id
_entity.type
_entity.pdbx_description
1 polymer ?
#
loop_
_entity_poly.entity_id
_entity_poly.type
_entity_poly.pdbx_seq_one_letter_code
_entity_poly.pdbx_strand_id
1 'polypeptide(L)'
;MHVLVTADTLTGVWTYARELVTGLITSGMRVTLVSFGEIPLPQQTSWMQNLHGLDYRPTAFRLEWMQEGEEDLEDSCNYLQSVIRDVRPDILHFSQYSYGSLSSNIPRVVVAHGDLVSWWLAVHGHEPRETRWLRWYRSTVSRGLSGATAVVSPSHWMKESLRFCYGEPRHDLVIHNGRNPIYFNPYVSKDDSVLSVGRLWDAGKQVSLLTQREHPLSVCIVGSDNPTYAPRTPIRADVKLATEQIFVALKGPQTEAQLRSLYSRAAIYAATSRYEPFGMAALEAALSRCAIVANDIPSFREIWGDCATYFRANDADSLAEALRTLGADRDLCRAQANRAYQRARERFTAKRMLDDYLQLYRSLIGARSAAA
;
A
#
# COMPACT_ATOMS: atom_id res chain seq x y z
N MET A 1 -12.76 -16.20 -17.31
CA MET A 1 -11.36 -16.08 -16.87
C MET A 1 -11.28 -16.40 -15.38
N HIS A 2 -10.26 -17.14 -14.99
CA HIS A 2 -9.96 -17.47 -13.60
C HIS A 2 -8.61 -16.85 -13.23
N VAL A 3 -8.57 -16.04 -12.18
CA VAL A 3 -7.36 -15.36 -11.70
C VAL A 3 -6.96 -15.92 -10.34
N LEU A 4 -5.73 -16.38 -10.20
CA LEU A 4 -5.15 -16.67 -8.91
C LEU A 4 -4.45 -15.40 -8.41
N VAL A 5 -4.87 -14.90 -7.25
CA VAL A 5 -4.33 -13.69 -6.61
C VAL A 5 -3.64 -14.07 -5.32
N THR A 6 -2.43 -13.55 -5.07
CA THR A 6 -1.80 -13.62 -3.76
C THR A 6 -1.87 -12.27 -3.06
N ALA A 7 -2.00 -12.29 -1.74
CA ALA A 7 -2.00 -11.08 -0.92
C ALA A 7 -1.28 -11.28 0.41
N ASP A 8 -0.73 -10.20 0.93
CA ASP A 8 -0.21 -10.14 2.30
C ASP A 8 -1.29 -9.53 3.22
N THR A 9 -1.44 -10.09 4.40
CA THR A 9 -2.47 -9.70 5.36
C THR A 9 -2.02 -8.60 6.34
N LEU A 10 -0.75 -8.19 6.28
CA LEU A 10 -0.10 -7.33 7.26
C LEU A 10 0.01 -5.87 6.84
N THR A 11 -0.14 -5.61 5.53
CA THR A 11 0.10 -4.29 4.96
C THR A 11 -1.12 -3.75 4.20
N GLY A 12 -0.96 -2.60 3.54
CA GLY A 12 -1.98 -2.04 2.65
C GLY A 12 -2.31 -2.92 1.43
N VAL A 13 -1.53 -3.98 1.20
CA VAL A 13 -1.76 -4.97 0.13
C VAL A 13 -3.08 -5.71 0.34
N TRP A 14 -3.48 -5.96 1.59
CA TRP A 14 -4.79 -6.56 1.87
C TRP A 14 -5.95 -5.70 1.38
N THR A 15 -5.87 -4.41 1.60
CA THR A 15 -6.88 -3.45 1.10
C THR A 15 -6.90 -3.39 -0.43
N TYR A 16 -5.72 -3.37 -1.07
CA TYR A 16 -5.60 -3.44 -2.52
C TYR A 16 -6.20 -4.73 -3.08
N ALA A 17 -5.84 -5.89 -2.50
CA ALA A 17 -6.34 -7.19 -2.94
C ALA A 17 -7.88 -7.27 -2.84
N ARG A 18 -8.46 -6.74 -1.76
CA ARG A 18 -9.92 -6.66 -1.63
C ARG A 18 -10.56 -5.89 -2.77
N GLU A 19 -10.05 -4.71 -3.13
CA GLU A 19 -10.61 -3.91 -4.23
C GLU A 19 -10.51 -4.65 -5.57
N LEU A 20 -9.34 -5.26 -5.84
CA LEU A 20 -9.11 -6.03 -7.07
C LEU A 20 -10.00 -7.27 -7.14
N VAL A 21 -10.01 -8.10 -6.09
CA VAL A 21 -10.78 -9.36 -6.03
C VAL A 21 -12.27 -9.09 -6.14
N THR A 22 -12.78 -8.11 -5.39
CA THR A 22 -14.19 -7.70 -5.47
C THR A 22 -14.54 -7.25 -6.89
N GLY A 23 -13.69 -6.43 -7.50
CA GLY A 23 -13.89 -5.96 -8.87
C GLY A 23 -13.87 -7.08 -9.90
N LEU A 24 -12.93 -8.03 -9.80
CA LEU A 24 -12.84 -9.19 -10.70
C LEU A 24 -14.12 -10.06 -10.63
N ILE A 25 -14.57 -10.36 -9.40
CA ILE A 25 -15.76 -11.22 -9.20
C ILE A 25 -17.03 -10.51 -9.70
N THR A 26 -17.21 -9.22 -9.38
CA THR A 26 -18.36 -8.45 -9.86
C THR A 26 -18.38 -8.28 -11.39
N SER A 27 -17.21 -8.45 -12.04
CA SER A 27 -17.07 -8.52 -13.50
C SER A 27 -17.26 -9.93 -14.09
N GLY A 28 -17.75 -10.89 -13.29
CA GLY A 28 -18.07 -12.25 -13.73
C GLY A 28 -16.87 -13.20 -13.81
N MET A 29 -15.77 -12.90 -13.13
CA MET A 29 -14.58 -13.76 -13.12
C MET A 29 -14.57 -14.64 -11.88
N ARG A 30 -13.87 -15.78 -11.97
CA ARG A 30 -13.54 -16.60 -10.81
C ARG A 30 -12.21 -16.14 -10.25
N VAL A 31 -12.08 -16.14 -8.92
CA VAL A 31 -10.85 -15.77 -8.24
C VAL A 31 -10.51 -16.82 -7.18
N THR A 32 -9.26 -17.31 -7.21
CA THR A 32 -8.66 -17.99 -6.06
C THR A 32 -7.73 -16.99 -5.38
N LEU A 33 -8.03 -16.64 -4.14
CA LEU A 33 -7.21 -15.74 -3.31
C LEU A 33 -6.42 -16.57 -2.30
N VAL A 34 -5.10 -16.48 -2.37
CA VAL A 34 -4.19 -17.10 -1.37
C VAL A 34 -3.57 -15.98 -0.55
N SER A 35 -3.74 -16.02 0.78
CA SER A 35 -3.12 -15.03 1.66
C SER A 35 -1.91 -15.59 2.40
N PHE A 36 -0.95 -14.70 2.67
CA PHE A 36 0.33 -14.99 3.33
C PHE A 36 0.55 -14.02 4.50
N GLY A 37 1.44 -14.39 5.42
CA GLY A 37 1.79 -13.63 6.61
C GLY A 37 1.03 -14.13 7.83
N GLU A 38 -0.15 -13.65 8.09
CA GLU A 38 -1.02 -14.12 9.19
C GLU A 38 -2.37 -14.60 8.67
N ILE A 39 -2.97 -15.54 9.41
CA ILE A 39 -4.37 -15.88 9.19
C ILE A 39 -5.23 -14.70 9.65
N PRO A 40 -5.96 -14.04 8.73
CA PRO A 40 -6.72 -12.86 9.10
C PRO A 40 -7.89 -13.19 10.01
N LEU A 41 -8.22 -12.24 10.90
CA LEU A 41 -9.38 -12.36 11.77
C LEU A 41 -10.70 -12.33 10.96
N PRO A 42 -11.79 -12.89 11.50
CA PRO A 42 -13.10 -12.89 10.81
C PRO A 42 -13.58 -11.51 10.35
N GLN A 43 -13.29 -10.46 11.12
CA GLN A 43 -13.64 -9.08 10.74
C GLN A 43 -12.88 -8.60 9.51
N GLN A 44 -11.64 -9.07 9.30
CA GLN A 44 -10.81 -8.71 8.16
C GLN A 44 -11.22 -9.44 6.86
N THR A 45 -11.98 -10.55 6.98
CA THR A 45 -12.49 -11.35 5.86
C THR A 45 -13.98 -11.17 5.61
N SER A 46 -14.69 -10.39 6.43
CA SER A 46 -16.14 -10.19 6.34
C SER A 46 -16.61 -9.71 4.96
N TRP A 47 -15.78 -8.98 4.22
CA TRP A 47 -16.07 -8.52 2.86
C TRP A 47 -16.20 -9.65 1.82
N MET A 48 -15.72 -10.86 2.15
CA MET A 48 -15.77 -12.03 1.26
C MET A 48 -17.12 -12.74 1.30
N GLN A 49 -17.93 -12.55 2.35
CA GLN A 49 -19.14 -13.32 2.64
C GLN A 49 -20.17 -13.37 1.49
N ASN A 50 -20.21 -12.31 0.68
CA ASN A 50 -21.15 -12.19 -0.43
C ASN A 50 -20.49 -12.29 -1.81
N LEU A 51 -19.25 -12.77 -1.89
CA LEU A 51 -18.53 -12.90 -3.14
C LEU A 51 -18.64 -14.33 -3.69
N HIS A 52 -19.72 -14.59 -4.42
CA HIS A 52 -19.89 -15.86 -5.12
C HIS A 52 -18.83 -15.97 -6.24
N GLY A 53 -18.05 -17.06 -6.23
CA GLY A 53 -16.94 -17.27 -7.19
C GLY A 53 -15.55 -16.98 -6.60
N LEU A 54 -15.47 -16.66 -5.30
CA LEU A 54 -14.22 -16.59 -4.54
C LEU A 54 -13.90 -17.95 -3.91
N ASP A 55 -12.72 -18.48 -4.23
CA ASP A 55 -12.05 -19.56 -3.51
C ASP A 55 -10.95 -18.93 -2.63
N TYR A 56 -11.15 -18.90 -1.31
CA TYR A 56 -10.19 -18.29 -0.39
C TYR A 56 -9.38 -19.34 0.36
N ARG A 57 -8.04 -19.24 0.27
CA ARG A 57 -7.08 -20.16 0.85
C ARG A 57 -6.09 -19.42 1.76
N PRO A 58 -6.38 -19.24 3.05
CA PRO A 58 -5.46 -18.60 3.99
C PRO A 58 -4.26 -19.49 4.30
N THR A 59 -3.10 -18.87 4.40
CA THR A 59 -1.87 -19.50 4.87
C THR A 59 -1.16 -18.60 5.88
N ALA A 60 -0.24 -19.19 6.65
CA ALA A 60 0.61 -18.48 7.62
C ALA A 60 2.09 -18.45 7.21
N PHE A 61 2.42 -18.80 5.95
CA PHE A 61 3.79 -18.70 5.47
C PHE A 61 4.31 -17.27 5.57
N ARG A 62 5.55 -17.11 6.04
CA ARG A 62 6.21 -15.82 6.15
C ARG A 62 6.41 -15.19 4.78
N LEU A 63 6.39 -13.87 4.76
CA LEU A 63 6.66 -13.09 3.56
C LEU A 63 8.18 -12.94 3.34
N GLU A 64 8.59 -12.81 2.11
CA GLU A 64 10.00 -12.73 1.70
C GLU A 64 10.79 -11.59 2.36
N TRP A 65 10.12 -10.50 2.76
CA TRP A 65 10.74 -9.37 3.44
C TRP A 65 10.89 -9.56 4.96
N MET A 66 10.29 -10.62 5.53
CA MET A 66 10.42 -10.96 6.94
C MET A 66 11.76 -11.64 7.21
N GLN A 67 12.28 -11.46 8.43
CA GLN A 67 13.38 -12.29 8.92
C GLN A 67 12.94 -13.75 8.92
N GLU A 68 13.84 -14.66 8.54
CA GLU A 68 13.54 -16.09 8.43
C GLU A 68 12.51 -16.45 7.34
N GLY A 69 12.08 -15.49 6.49
CA GLY A 69 11.19 -15.75 5.35
C GLY A 69 11.79 -16.73 4.31
N GLU A 70 13.13 -16.89 4.33
CA GLU A 70 13.82 -17.87 3.49
C GLU A 70 13.43 -19.32 3.83
N GLU A 71 13.06 -19.61 5.08
CA GLU A 71 12.68 -20.94 5.54
C GLU A 71 11.34 -21.39 4.95
N ASP A 72 10.40 -20.46 4.80
CA ASP A 72 9.05 -20.76 4.30
C ASP A 72 8.95 -20.69 2.76
N LEU A 73 9.98 -20.17 2.07
CA LEU A 73 9.86 -19.87 0.64
C LEU A 73 9.63 -21.12 -0.21
N GLU A 74 10.36 -22.21 0.05
CA GLU A 74 10.22 -23.45 -0.71
C GLU A 74 8.84 -24.08 -0.50
N ASP A 75 8.39 -24.17 0.75
CA ASP A 75 7.10 -24.74 1.10
C ASP A 75 5.94 -23.91 0.55
N SER A 76 6.02 -22.58 0.62
CA SER A 76 5.03 -21.68 0.05
C SER A 76 4.97 -21.76 -1.48
N CYS A 77 6.11 -21.92 -2.17
CA CYS A 77 6.17 -22.17 -3.59
C CYS A 77 5.54 -23.52 -3.98
N ASN A 78 5.84 -24.59 -3.23
CA ASN A 78 5.27 -25.92 -3.44
C ASN A 78 3.76 -25.91 -3.23
N TYR A 79 3.29 -25.23 -2.19
CA TYR A 79 1.87 -25.02 -1.94
C TYR A 79 1.19 -24.27 -3.09
N LEU A 80 1.74 -23.14 -3.54
CA LEU A 80 1.18 -22.40 -4.67
C LEU A 80 1.15 -23.23 -5.96
N GLN A 81 2.19 -24.01 -6.24
CA GLN A 81 2.19 -24.91 -7.38
C GLN A 81 1.08 -25.99 -7.28
N SER A 82 0.79 -26.50 -6.08
CA SER A 82 -0.32 -27.43 -5.86
C SER A 82 -1.67 -26.75 -6.13
N VAL A 83 -1.85 -25.52 -5.65
CA VAL A 83 -3.05 -24.71 -5.90
C VAL A 83 -3.21 -24.44 -7.40
N ILE A 84 -2.14 -24.03 -8.10
CA ILE A 84 -2.17 -23.78 -9.55
C ILE A 84 -2.61 -25.03 -10.35
N ARG A 85 -2.10 -26.22 -9.98
CA ARG A 85 -2.52 -27.50 -10.62
C ARG A 85 -3.99 -27.83 -10.36
N ASP A 86 -4.46 -27.53 -9.13
CA ASP A 86 -5.84 -27.79 -8.70
C ASP A 86 -6.83 -26.88 -9.45
N VAL A 87 -6.63 -25.58 -9.40
CA VAL A 87 -7.60 -24.57 -9.89
C VAL A 87 -7.43 -24.18 -11.36
N ARG A 88 -6.26 -24.44 -11.95
CA ARG A 88 -5.91 -24.16 -13.36
C ARG A 88 -6.31 -22.73 -13.79
N PRO A 89 -5.71 -21.69 -13.19
CA PRO A 89 -6.05 -20.32 -13.51
C PRO A 89 -5.55 -19.89 -14.88
N ASP A 90 -6.14 -18.86 -15.45
CA ASP A 90 -5.71 -18.24 -16.70
C ASP A 90 -4.58 -17.22 -16.48
N ILE A 91 -4.54 -16.60 -15.29
CA ILE A 91 -3.59 -15.57 -14.86
C ILE A 91 -3.13 -15.86 -13.44
N LEU A 92 -1.84 -15.64 -13.18
CA LEU A 92 -1.23 -15.59 -11.86
C LEU A 92 -0.91 -14.13 -11.53
N HIS A 93 -1.51 -13.61 -10.46
CA HIS A 93 -1.35 -12.24 -10.00
C HIS A 93 -0.74 -12.24 -8.59
N PHE A 94 0.53 -11.91 -8.50
CA PHE A 94 1.32 -12.02 -7.28
C PHE A 94 1.62 -10.65 -6.68
N SER A 95 1.39 -10.51 -5.40
CA SER A 95 1.83 -9.36 -4.59
C SER A 95 3.20 -9.58 -3.92
N GLN A 96 3.79 -10.75 -4.10
CA GLN A 96 5.12 -11.11 -3.64
C GLN A 96 6.04 -11.32 -4.84
N TYR A 97 7.28 -10.82 -4.76
CA TYR A 97 8.25 -10.91 -5.86
C TYR A 97 8.69 -12.34 -6.12
N SER A 98 8.95 -13.10 -5.05
CA SER A 98 9.47 -14.47 -5.09
C SER A 98 8.70 -15.39 -6.04
N TYR A 99 7.38 -15.27 -6.08
CA TYR A 99 6.51 -16.12 -6.89
C TYR A 99 6.54 -15.81 -8.39
N GLY A 100 7.10 -14.67 -8.78
CA GLY A 100 7.35 -14.38 -10.19
C GLY A 100 8.29 -15.38 -10.88
N SER A 101 9.15 -16.07 -10.10
CA SER A 101 10.07 -17.09 -10.59
C SER A 101 9.47 -18.52 -10.65
N LEU A 102 8.21 -18.70 -10.21
CA LEU A 102 7.56 -20.03 -10.28
C LEU A 102 7.52 -20.57 -11.72
N SER A 103 7.88 -21.85 -11.88
CA SER A 103 7.81 -22.50 -13.18
C SER A 103 6.35 -22.70 -13.59
N SER A 104 5.90 -22.00 -14.62
CA SER A 104 4.54 -22.08 -15.14
C SER A 104 4.46 -21.51 -16.55
N ASN A 105 3.60 -22.10 -17.38
CA ASN A 105 3.24 -21.55 -18.70
C ASN A 105 2.13 -20.49 -18.61
N ILE A 106 1.55 -20.27 -17.42
CA ILE A 106 0.51 -19.29 -17.19
C ILE A 106 1.18 -17.92 -17.01
N PRO A 107 0.66 -16.84 -17.63
CA PRO A 107 1.22 -15.50 -17.46
C PRO A 107 1.26 -15.08 -15.98
N ARG A 108 2.41 -14.57 -15.55
CA ARG A 108 2.68 -14.10 -14.17
C ARG A 108 2.78 -12.60 -14.13
N VAL A 109 1.85 -11.97 -13.45
CA VAL A 109 1.89 -10.54 -13.11
C VAL A 109 2.41 -10.41 -11.68
N VAL A 110 3.50 -9.67 -11.49
CA VAL A 110 4.04 -9.35 -10.16
C VAL A 110 3.75 -7.87 -9.88
N VAL A 111 3.13 -7.57 -8.75
CA VAL A 111 2.82 -6.20 -8.35
C VAL A 111 3.77 -5.74 -7.26
N ALA A 112 4.48 -4.66 -7.53
CA ALA A 112 5.51 -4.08 -6.69
C ALA A 112 4.92 -3.06 -5.71
N HIS A 113 4.28 -3.52 -4.65
CA HIS A 113 3.67 -2.64 -3.64
C HIS A 113 4.66 -1.88 -2.78
N GLY A 114 5.87 -2.35 -2.69
CA GLY A 114 6.99 -1.80 -1.95
C GLY A 114 8.13 -2.80 -1.91
N ASP A 115 9.34 -2.34 -1.64
CA ASP A 115 10.55 -3.16 -1.59
C ASP A 115 11.45 -2.71 -0.44
N LEU A 116 12.10 -3.66 0.22
CA LEU A 116 12.92 -3.38 1.40
C LEU A 116 14.17 -2.54 1.07
N VAL A 117 14.81 -2.78 -0.08
CA VAL A 117 16.03 -2.05 -0.45
C VAL A 117 15.71 -0.60 -0.79
N SER A 118 14.67 -0.38 -1.60
CA SER A 118 14.19 0.96 -1.93
C SER A 118 13.64 1.70 -0.70
N TRP A 119 12.98 0.97 0.22
CA TRP A 119 12.57 1.52 1.51
C TRP A 119 13.78 1.96 2.33
N TRP A 120 14.82 1.11 2.43
CA TRP A 120 16.03 1.44 3.18
C TRP A 120 16.72 2.69 2.64
N LEU A 121 16.88 2.76 1.31
CA LEU A 121 17.48 3.91 0.65
C LEU A 121 16.69 5.21 0.93
N ALA A 122 15.37 5.16 0.82
CA ALA A 122 14.53 6.34 1.08
C ALA A 122 14.53 6.77 2.55
N VAL A 123 14.66 5.82 3.48
CA VAL A 123 14.64 6.09 4.93
C VAL A 123 16.01 6.52 5.45
N HIS A 124 17.09 5.89 4.98
CA HIS A 124 18.44 6.08 5.53
C HIS A 124 19.39 6.87 4.61
N GLY A 125 19.06 7.03 3.33
CA GLY A 125 19.88 7.75 2.37
C GLY A 125 21.16 7.02 1.93
N HIS A 126 21.33 5.76 2.28
CA HIS A 126 22.47 4.93 1.90
C HIS A 126 22.08 3.47 1.74
N GLU A 127 22.91 2.68 1.08
CA GLU A 127 22.73 1.24 0.91
C GLU A 127 22.67 0.52 2.27
N PRO A 128 21.79 -0.49 2.42
CA PRO A 128 21.77 -1.33 3.61
C PRO A 128 23.07 -2.15 3.69
N ARG A 129 23.53 -2.41 4.94
CA ARG A 129 24.70 -3.25 5.16
C ARG A 129 24.47 -4.65 4.59
N GLU A 130 25.42 -5.13 3.81
CA GLU A 130 25.37 -6.45 3.19
C GLU A 130 25.40 -7.55 4.26
N THR A 131 24.38 -8.41 4.25
CA THR A 131 24.24 -9.59 5.11
C THR A 131 23.91 -10.82 4.26
N ARG A 132 24.03 -12.04 4.81
CA ARG A 132 23.60 -13.26 4.12
C ARG A 132 22.12 -13.17 3.73
N TRP A 133 21.27 -12.74 4.65
CA TRP A 133 19.83 -12.58 4.41
C TRP A 133 19.53 -11.53 3.35
N LEU A 134 20.21 -10.38 3.36
CA LEU A 134 19.99 -9.33 2.33
C LEU A 134 20.40 -9.80 0.93
N ARG A 135 21.49 -10.56 0.79
CA ARG A 135 21.88 -11.18 -0.49
C ARG A 135 20.82 -12.15 -0.99
N TRP A 136 20.32 -13.01 -0.09
CA TRP A 136 19.20 -13.91 -0.40
C TRP A 136 17.97 -13.13 -0.85
N TYR A 137 17.55 -12.11 -0.09
CA TYR A 137 16.39 -11.26 -0.42
C TYR A 137 16.56 -10.61 -1.80
N ARG A 138 17.68 -9.92 -2.05
CA ARG A 138 17.97 -9.29 -3.35
C ARG A 138 17.94 -10.30 -4.50
N SER A 139 18.56 -11.46 -4.32
CA SER A 139 18.56 -12.53 -5.32
C SER A 139 17.14 -13.05 -5.60
N THR A 140 16.33 -13.22 -4.56
CA THR A 140 14.96 -13.69 -4.64
C THR A 140 14.06 -12.70 -5.39
N VAL A 141 14.14 -11.41 -5.04
CA VAL A 141 13.42 -10.33 -5.74
C VAL A 141 13.85 -10.24 -7.21
N SER A 142 15.16 -10.22 -7.49
CA SER A 142 15.68 -10.16 -8.87
C SER A 142 15.19 -11.33 -9.72
N ARG A 143 15.23 -12.56 -9.19
CA ARG A 143 14.71 -13.74 -9.91
C ARG A 143 13.22 -13.64 -10.18
N GLY A 144 12.45 -13.16 -9.19
CA GLY A 144 11.01 -12.97 -9.34
C GLY A 144 10.65 -11.93 -10.38
N LEU A 145 11.33 -10.77 -10.38
CA LEU A 145 11.15 -9.73 -11.38
C LEU A 145 11.53 -10.21 -12.80
N SER A 146 12.65 -10.93 -12.92
CA SER A 146 13.10 -11.49 -14.22
C SER A 146 12.19 -12.60 -14.73
N GLY A 147 11.58 -13.39 -13.84
CA GLY A 147 10.67 -14.50 -14.17
C GLY A 147 9.24 -14.05 -14.44
N ALA A 148 8.85 -12.85 -14.04
CA ALA A 148 7.52 -12.32 -14.28
C ALA A 148 7.26 -12.07 -15.76
N THR A 149 6.02 -12.35 -16.23
CA THR A 149 5.57 -11.99 -17.57
C THR A 149 5.34 -10.49 -17.67
N ALA A 150 4.86 -9.87 -16.59
CA ALA A 150 4.74 -8.43 -16.44
C ALA A 150 4.98 -8.03 -14.98
N VAL A 151 5.64 -6.89 -14.78
CA VAL A 151 5.81 -6.23 -13.48
C VAL A 151 4.96 -4.97 -13.46
N VAL A 152 4.15 -4.80 -12.43
CA VAL A 152 3.28 -3.63 -12.26
C VAL A 152 3.71 -2.86 -11.03
N SER A 153 3.95 -1.57 -11.18
CA SER A 153 4.21 -0.65 -10.06
C SER A 153 3.02 0.27 -9.82
N PRO A 154 2.71 0.65 -8.57
CA PRO A 154 1.58 1.53 -8.27
C PRO A 154 1.85 3.01 -8.57
N SER A 155 3.08 3.37 -8.91
CA SER A 155 3.52 4.71 -9.32
C SER A 155 4.75 4.63 -10.22
N HIS A 156 5.02 5.68 -10.98
CA HIS A 156 6.27 5.82 -11.74
C HIS A 156 7.48 5.88 -10.81
N TRP A 157 7.34 6.55 -9.67
CA TRP A 157 8.40 6.59 -8.67
C TRP A 157 8.79 5.18 -8.18
N MET A 158 7.81 4.31 -7.87
CA MET A 158 8.11 2.94 -7.44
C MET A 158 8.74 2.11 -8.56
N LYS A 159 8.28 2.30 -9.80
CA LYS A 159 8.86 1.67 -10.99
C LYS A 159 10.35 2.04 -11.14
N GLU A 160 10.69 3.33 -11.09
CA GLU A 160 12.07 3.79 -11.19
C GLU A 160 12.93 3.36 -10.00
N SER A 161 12.34 3.30 -8.79
CA SER A 161 13.01 2.78 -7.59
C SER A 161 13.39 1.31 -7.74
N LEU A 162 12.52 0.47 -8.32
CA LEU A 162 12.85 -0.93 -8.62
C LEU A 162 13.92 -1.06 -9.69
N ARG A 163 13.83 -0.28 -10.75
CA ARG A 163 14.84 -0.25 -11.81
C ARG A 163 16.22 0.11 -11.27
N PHE A 164 16.26 1.08 -10.37
CA PHE A 164 17.50 1.47 -9.70
C PHE A 164 18.08 0.32 -8.85
N CYS A 165 17.25 -0.40 -8.11
CA CYS A 165 17.70 -1.45 -7.19
C CYS A 165 18.00 -2.80 -7.87
N TYR A 166 17.30 -3.15 -8.96
CA TYR A 166 17.29 -4.50 -9.54
C TYR A 166 17.45 -4.56 -11.06
N GLY A 167 17.57 -3.40 -11.73
CA GLY A 167 17.58 -3.33 -13.19
C GLY A 167 16.18 -3.34 -13.81
N GLU A 168 16.11 -3.25 -15.12
CA GLU A 168 14.86 -3.09 -15.86
C GLU A 168 14.18 -4.45 -16.14
N PRO A 169 12.94 -4.68 -15.64
CA PRO A 169 12.16 -5.83 -16.04
C PRO A 169 11.76 -5.80 -17.53
N ARG A 170 11.54 -6.96 -18.13
CA ARG A 170 11.22 -7.08 -19.56
C ARG A 170 9.91 -6.36 -19.96
N HIS A 171 8.91 -6.43 -19.12
CA HIS A 171 7.61 -5.79 -19.34
C HIS A 171 7.17 -5.13 -18.03
N ASP A 172 7.39 -3.87 -17.92
CA ASP A 172 7.30 -3.05 -16.73
C ASP A 172 6.36 -1.87 -16.99
N LEU A 173 5.29 -1.77 -16.21
CA LEU A 173 4.22 -0.79 -16.40
C LEU A 173 3.71 -0.22 -15.08
N VAL A 174 2.98 0.89 -15.17
CA VAL A 174 2.35 1.51 -14.00
C VAL A 174 0.84 1.34 -14.07
N ILE A 175 0.26 0.78 -12.99
CA ILE A 175 -1.17 0.79 -12.74
C ILE A 175 -1.35 1.36 -11.33
N HIS A 176 -1.83 2.59 -11.24
CA HIS A 176 -2.08 3.22 -9.96
C HIS A 176 -3.11 2.43 -9.16
N ASN A 177 -2.92 2.32 -7.86
CA ASN A 177 -3.94 1.73 -6.98
C ASN A 177 -5.24 2.55 -7.01
N GLY A 178 -6.33 1.93 -6.56
CA GLY A 178 -7.63 2.58 -6.51
C GLY A 178 -8.46 2.13 -5.32
N ARG A 179 -9.39 2.98 -4.90
CA ARG A 179 -10.39 2.66 -3.87
C ARG A 179 -11.79 2.88 -4.42
N ASN A 180 -12.75 2.12 -3.94
CA ASN A 180 -14.16 2.38 -4.28
C ASN A 180 -14.68 3.58 -3.47
N PRO A 181 -15.04 4.70 -4.14
CA PRO A 181 -15.48 5.92 -3.46
C PRO A 181 -16.74 5.75 -2.61
N ILE A 182 -17.55 4.72 -2.89
CA ILE A 182 -18.80 4.47 -2.15
C ILE A 182 -18.58 4.20 -0.66
N TYR A 183 -17.38 3.76 -0.28
CA TYR A 183 -17.06 3.47 1.11
C TYR A 183 -16.74 4.71 1.95
N PHE A 184 -16.61 5.89 1.31
CA PHE A 184 -16.18 7.11 1.98
C PHE A 184 -17.28 8.17 1.90
N ASN A 185 -17.60 8.80 3.04
CA ASN A 185 -18.62 9.84 3.09
C ASN A 185 -17.97 11.24 3.07
N PRO A 186 -18.01 11.96 1.94
CA PRO A 186 -17.39 13.28 1.80
C PRO A 186 -18.29 14.43 2.32
N TYR A 187 -19.48 14.14 2.83
CA TYR A 187 -20.49 15.14 3.19
C TYR A 187 -20.65 15.35 4.68
N VAL A 188 -19.89 14.63 5.52
CA VAL A 188 -19.87 14.81 6.98
C VAL A 188 -19.22 16.16 7.31
N SER A 189 -19.78 16.88 8.29
CA SER A 189 -19.15 18.08 8.83
C SER A 189 -17.77 17.78 9.38
N LYS A 190 -16.79 18.60 9.04
CA LYS A 190 -15.41 18.41 9.46
C LYS A 190 -15.16 19.01 10.84
N ASP A 191 -14.47 18.24 11.67
CA ASP A 191 -13.90 18.72 12.93
C ASP A 191 -12.59 19.47 12.64
N ASP A 192 -12.21 20.43 13.48
CA ASP A 192 -10.92 21.10 13.39
C ASP A 192 -9.82 20.14 13.90
N SER A 193 -9.53 19.13 13.13
CA SER A 193 -8.59 18.06 13.50
C SER A 193 -7.73 17.57 12.33
N VAL A 194 -6.55 17.06 12.70
CA VAL A 194 -5.58 16.43 11.82
C VAL A 194 -5.60 14.94 12.09
N LEU A 195 -5.68 14.13 11.04
CA LEU A 195 -5.55 12.67 11.10
C LEU A 195 -4.27 12.22 10.40
N SER A 196 -3.55 11.29 10.99
CA SER A 196 -2.48 10.52 10.33
C SER A 196 -2.65 9.03 10.60
N VAL A 197 -2.44 8.20 9.58
CA VAL A 197 -2.61 6.74 9.68
C VAL A 197 -1.35 6.06 9.20
N GLY A 198 -0.75 5.22 10.05
CA GLY A 198 0.46 4.48 9.70
C GLY A 198 0.97 3.64 10.86
N ARG A 199 1.81 2.65 10.56
CA ARG A 199 2.50 1.85 11.57
C ARG A 199 3.45 2.75 12.36
N LEU A 200 3.27 2.83 13.69
CA LEU A 200 4.04 3.75 14.55
C LEU A 200 5.52 3.37 14.64
N TRP A 201 5.83 2.08 14.51
CA TRP A 201 7.18 1.55 14.53
C TRP A 201 7.94 1.68 13.18
N ASP A 202 7.23 2.02 12.08
CA ASP A 202 7.82 2.09 10.75
C ASP A 202 8.43 3.49 10.51
N ALA A 203 9.75 3.55 10.48
CA ALA A 203 10.49 4.78 10.21
C ALA A 203 10.13 5.41 8.85
N GLY A 204 9.68 4.59 7.89
CA GLY A 204 9.17 5.06 6.60
C GLY A 204 7.87 5.84 6.71
N LYS A 205 7.03 5.59 7.74
CA LYS A 205 5.79 6.34 7.97
C LYS A 205 6.00 7.67 8.70
N GLN A 206 7.05 7.77 9.49
CA GLN A 206 7.54 9.00 10.13
C GLN A 206 6.46 9.83 10.86
N VAL A 207 5.47 9.14 11.47
CA VAL A 207 4.38 9.81 12.20
C VAL A 207 4.88 10.64 13.41
N SER A 208 6.10 10.36 13.88
CA SER A 208 6.77 11.09 14.95
C SER A 208 7.00 12.57 14.65
N LEU A 209 6.99 13.00 13.39
CA LEU A 209 7.04 14.42 13.05
C LEU A 209 5.90 15.21 13.69
N LEU A 210 4.72 14.60 13.83
CA LEU A 210 3.54 15.23 14.45
C LEU A 210 3.67 15.42 15.97
N THR A 211 4.66 14.78 16.60
CA THR A 211 4.88 14.90 18.06
C THR A 211 6.06 15.81 18.42
N GLN A 212 6.76 16.35 17.43
CA GLN A 212 7.95 17.17 17.64
C GLN A 212 7.63 18.67 17.82
N ARG A 213 6.42 19.09 17.48
CA ARG A 213 5.95 20.48 17.58
C ARG A 213 4.51 20.51 18.07
N GLU A 214 4.15 21.63 18.68
CA GLU A 214 2.75 21.93 19.02
C GLU A 214 1.96 22.29 17.76
N HIS A 215 0.71 21.88 17.72
CA HIS A 215 -0.21 22.14 16.64
C HIS A 215 -1.46 22.89 17.13
N PRO A 216 -1.98 23.86 16.36
CA PRO A 216 -3.19 24.59 16.74
C PRO A 216 -4.47 23.74 16.63
N LEU A 217 -4.39 22.60 15.95
CA LEU A 217 -5.48 21.65 15.76
C LEU A 217 -5.21 20.37 16.56
N SER A 218 -6.26 19.71 16.99
CA SER A 218 -6.12 18.38 17.60
C SER A 218 -5.57 17.38 16.60
N VAL A 219 -4.55 16.61 16.98
CA VAL A 219 -3.92 15.60 16.13
C VAL A 219 -4.31 14.21 16.60
N CYS A 220 -4.79 13.39 15.68
CA CYS A 220 -5.10 11.98 15.91
C CYS A 220 -4.18 11.10 15.07
N ILE A 221 -3.35 10.27 15.69
CA ILE A 221 -2.49 9.30 15.04
C ILE A 221 -3.05 7.92 15.26
N VAL A 222 -3.25 7.17 14.18
CA VAL A 222 -3.85 5.83 14.18
C VAL A 222 -2.86 4.82 13.62
N GLY A 223 -2.67 3.72 14.32
CA GLY A 223 -1.82 2.62 13.86
C GLY A 223 -1.34 1.73 14.99
N SER A 224 -0.71 0.62 14.59
CA SER A 224 -0.10 -0.31 15.54
C SER A 224 1.28 0.18 15.96
N ASP A 225 1.57 0.09 17.23
CA ASP A 225 2.88 0.26 17.84
C ASP A 225 3.62 -1.08 18.02
N ASN A 226 2.96 -2.20 17.69
CA ASN A 226 3.52 -3.53 17.85
C ASN A 226 4.57 -3.82 16.74
N PRO A 227 5.87 -3.94 17.09
CA PRO A 227 6.95 -4.18 16.14
C PRO A 227 7.12 -5.67 15.79
N THR A 228 6.16 -6.55 16.05
CA THR A 228 6.30 -8.01 15.86
C THR A 228 6.82 -8.36 14.47
N TYR A 229 6.52 -7.54 13.47
CA TYR A 229 6.95 -7.70 12.08
C TYR A 229 7.99 -6.67 11.63
N ALA A 230 8.48 -5.84 12.56
CA ALA A 230 9.59 -4.95 12.22
C ALA A 230 10.82 -5.81 11.87
N PRO A 231 11.57 -5.48 10.80
CA PRO A 231 12.86 -6.10 10.57
C PRO A 231 13.68 -6.04 11.86
N ARG A 232 14.32 -7.15 12.28
CA ARG A 232 15.21 -7.20 13.47
C ARG A 232 16.49 -6.36 13.31
N THR A 233 16.60 -5.57 12.26
CA THR A 233 17.57 -4.47 12.22
C THR A 233 17.25 -3.51 13.37
N PRO A 234 18.23 -2.83 13.97
CA PRO A 234 18.01 -1.91 15.09
C PRO A 234 17.30 -0.62 14.64
N ILE A 235 16.20 -0.77 13.93
CA ILE A 235 15.27 0.29 13.61
C ILE A 235 14.21 0.28 14.73
N ARG A 236 14.64 0.47 15.95
CA ARG A 236 13.81 1.17 16.89
C ARG A 236 13.78 2.60 16.37
N ALA A 237 12.75 2.94 15.63
CA ALA A 237 12.32 4.32 15.67
C ALA A 237 12.21 4.61 17.17
N ASP A 238 13.10 5.49 17.69
CA ASP A 238 12.91 6.11 18.97
C ASP A 238 11.70 7.03 18.85
N VAL A 239 10.52 6.40 18.72
CA VAL A 239 9.24 7.01 18.91
C VAL A 239 9.09 7.14 20.43
N LYS A 240 9.93 7.94 21.06
CA LYS A 240 9.56 8.70 22.24
C LYS A 240 8.49 9.65 21.74
N LEU A 241 7.29 9.12 21.60
CA LEU A 241 6.11 9.95 21.54
C LEU A 241 6.11 10.70 22.87
N ALA A 242 6.34 12.00 22.81
CA ALA A 242 6.13 12.88 23.97
C ALA A 242 4.62 12.86 24.23
N THR A 243 4.17 11.84 24.99
CA THR A 243 2.76 11.56 25.30
C THR A 243 2.15 12.61 26.24
N GLU A 244 2.92 13.62 26.63
CA GLU A 244 2.47 14.71 27.51
C GLU A 244 1.92 15.93 26.74
N GLN A 245 1.95 15.93 25.40
CA GLN A 245 1.32 17.02 24.65
C GLN A 245 -0.19 16.80 24.58
N ILE A 246 -0.92 17.74 25.17
CA ILE A 246 -2.38 17.75 25.38
C ILE A 246 -3.20 17.60 24.08
N PHE A 247 -2.57 17.67 22.90
CA PHE A 247 -3.25 17.76 21.60
C PHE A 247 -2.99 16.58 20.65
N VAL A 248 -2.18 15.59 21.01
CA VAL A 248 -1.90 14.40 20.18
C VAL A 248 -2.52 13.17 20.80
N ALA A 249 -3.56 12.63 20.18
CA ALA A 249 -4.21 11.39 20.60
C ALA A 249 -3.66 10.21 19.77
N LEU A 250 -3.07 9.22 20.46
CA LEU A 250 -2.71 7.95 19.86
C LEU A 250 -3.90 6.99 19.96
N LYS A 251 -4.42 6.59 18.82
CA LYS A 251 -5.43 5.54 18.74
C LYS A 251 -4.78 4.31 18.12
N GLY A 252 -4.64 3.23 18.84
CA GLY A 252 -4.10 1.97 18.34
C GLY A 252 -4.74 1.51 17.01
N PRO A 253 -4.60 0.25 16.63
CA PRO A 253 -5.24 -0.29 15.44
C PRO A 253 -6.76 -0.07 15.47
N GLN A 254 -7.33 0.37 14.35
CA GLN A 254 -8.76 0.64 14.21
C GLN A 254 -9.38 -0.30 13.19
N THR A 255 -10.63 -0.66 13.38
CA THR A 255 -11.42 -1.34 12.35
C THR A 255 -11.63 -0.42 11.15
N GLU A 256 -11.95 -0.99 10.01
CA GLU A 256 -12.21 -0.21 8.80
C GLU A 256 -13.37 0.79 8.99
N ALA A 257 -14.44 0.40 9.68
CA ALA A 257 -15.56 1.29 9.97
C ALA A 257 -15.13 2.49 10.84
N GLN A 258 -14.29 2.24 11.85
CA GLN A 258 -13.73 3.31 12.69
C GLN A 258 -12.80 4.22 11.89
N LEU A 259 -11.93 3.66 11.02
CA LEU A 259 -11.07 4.47 10.13
C LEU A 259 -11.90 5.34 9.19
N ARG A 260 -12.93 4.80 8.56
CA ARG A 260 -13.84 5.57 7.69
C ARG A 260 -14.51 6.72 8.45
N SER A 261 -14.93 6.48 9.70
CA SER A 261 -15.49 7.52 10.56
C SER A 261 -14.45 8.62 10.87
N LEU A 262 -13.21 8.25 11.18
CA LEU A 262 -12.14 9.21 11.44
C LEU A 262 -11.81 10.04 10.18
N TYR A 263 -11.65 9.41 9.02
CA TYR A 263 -11.45 10.12 7.75
C TYR A 263 -12.60 11.08 7.44
N SER A 264 -13.85 10.66 7.64
CA SER A 264 -15.00 11.50 7.31
C SER A 264 -15.05 12.78 8.15
N ARG A 265 -14.54 12.73 9.39
CA ARG A 265 -14.59 13.86 10.35
C ARG A 265 -13.35 14.76 10.30
N ALA A 266 -12.16 14.21 10.04
CA ALA A 266 -10.94 15.01 10.01
C ALA A 266 -10.96 16.05 8.88
N ALA A 267 -10.55 17.30 9.19
CA ALA A 267 -10.39 18.34 8.18
C ALA A 267 -9.14 18.14 7.34
N ILE A 268 -8.04 17.72 7.98
CA ILE A 268 -6.72 17.58 7.37
C ILE A 268 -6.22 16.14 7.55
N TYR A 269 -5.57 15.61 6.55
CA TYR A 269 -4.78 14.38 6.62
C TYR A 269 -3.30 14.71 6.47
N ALA A 270 -2.49 14.35 7.47
CA ALA A 270 -1.05 14.50 7.42
C ALA A 270 -0.37 13.23 6.92
N ALA A 271 0.13 13.26 5.69
CA ALA A 271 0.88 12.21 5.03
C ALA A 271 2.39 12.42 5.28
N THR A 272 2.88 11.93 6.41
CA THR A 272 4.24 12.19 6.89
C THR A 272 5.30 11.24 6.34
N SER A 273 4.89 10.21 5.58
CA SER A 273 5.79 9.17 5.10
C SER A 273 6.96 9.72 4.28
N ARG A 274 8.17 9.19 4.51
CA ARG A 274 9.35 9.40 3.66
C ARG A 274 9.54 8.30 2.61
N TYR A 275 8.83 7.19 2.77
CA TYR A 275 8.68 6.13 1.79
C TYR A 275 7.22 5.77 1.65
N GLU A 276 6.65 6.01 0.48
CA GLU A 276 5.25 5.72 0.18
C GLU A 276 5.08 5.43 -1.32
N PRO A 277 5.08 4.18 -1.76
CA PRO A 277 4.92 3.84 -3.17
C PRO A 277 3.66 4.37 -3.83
N PHE A 278 2.57 4.55 -3.07
CA PHE A 278 1.32 5.13 -3.56
C PHE A 278 0.56 5.97 -2.52
N GLY A 279 0.32 5.43 -1.32
CA GLY A 279 -0.38 6.13 -0.25
C GLY A 279 -1.88 5.87 -0.18
N MET A 280 -2.28 4.62 0.08
CA MET A 280 -3.68 4.24 0.21
C MET A 280 -4.43 5.07 1.27
N ALA A 281 -3.80 5.34 2.42
CA ALA A 281 -4.41 6.12 3.50
C ALA A 281 -4.68 7.58 3.09
N ALA A 282 -3.75 8.20 2.34
CA ALA A 282 -3.97 9.54 1.78
C ALA A 282 -5.10 9.55 0.73
N LEU A 283 -5.23 8.48 -0.08
CA LEU A 283 -6.35 8.32 -1.01
C LEU A 283 -7.68 8.22 -0.28
N GLU A 284 -7.76 7.44 0.79
CA GLU A 284 -8.97 7.28 1.62
C GLU A 284 -9.39 8.58 2.28
N ALA A 285 -8.39 9.35 2.77
CA ALA A 285 -8.59 10.68 3.32
C ALA A 285 -9.13 11.67 2.25
N ALA A 286 -8.54 11.67 1.06
CA ALA A 286 -8.99 12.51 -0.04
C ALA A 286 -10.42 12.17 -0.49
N LEU A 287 -10.77 10.87 -0.60
CA LEU A 287 -12.13 10.42 -0.90
C LEU A 287 -13.14 10.81 0.19
N SER A 288 -12.67 11.03 1.41
CA SER A 288 -13.46 11.57 2.53
C SER A 288 -13.46 13.10 2.60
N ARG A 289 -12.87 13.82 1.63
CA ARG A 289 -12.66 15.28 1.62
C ARG A 289 -11.82 15.80 2.80
N CYS A 290 -10.72 15.16 3.13
CA CYS A 290 -9.67 15.79 3.92
C CYS A 290 -8.74 16.60 3.01
N ALA A 291 -8.27 17.77 3.47
CA ALA A 291 -7.15 18.43 2.84
C ALA A 291 -5.88 17.60 3.08
N ILE A 292 -5.07 17.40 2.06
CA ILE A 292 -3.85 16.58 2.16
C ILE A 292 -2.67 17.51 2.45
N VAL A 293 -2.00 17.31 3.59
CA VAL A 293 -0.68 17.87 3.90
C VAL A 293 0.33 16.75 3.77
N ALA A 294 1.23 16.83 2.82
CA ALA A 294 2.12 15.73 2.44
C ALA A 294 3.60 16.10 2.57
N ASN A 295 4.41 15.13 2.99
CA ASN A 295 5.85 15.24 2.91
C ASN A 295 6.26 15.44 1.45
N ASP A 296 7.21 16.36 1.20
CA ASP A 296 7.67 16.66 -0.15
C ASP A 296 8.59 15.56 -0.67
N ILE A 297 7.99 14.43 -1.08
CA ILE A 297 8.67 13.29 -1.69
C ILE A 297 8.14 13.04 -3.11
N PRO A 298 8.97 12.50 -4.01
CA PRO A 298 8.60 12.36 -5.42
C PRO A 298 7.30 11.58 -5.66
N SER A 299 7.04 10.52 -4.89
CA SER A 299 5.81 9.73 -5.05
C SER A 299 4.56 10.53 -4.68
N PHE A 300 4.58 11.32 -3.61
CA PHE A 300 3.45 12.20 -3.29
C PHE A 300 3.26 13.31 -4.32
N ARG A 301 4.37 13.87 -4.86
CA ARG A 301 4.29 14.83 -5.97
C ARG A 301 3.65 14.22 -7.20
N GLU A 302 3.98 12.99 -7.56
CA GLU A 302 3.36 12.27 -8.67
C GLU A 302 1.86 12.07 -8.45
N ILE A 303 1.49 11.55 -7.27
CA ILE A 303 0.09 11.18 -6.99
C ILE A 303 -0.78 12.41 -6.82
N TRP A 304 -0.33 13.42 -6.06
CA TRP A 304 -1.17 14.55 -5.67
C TRP A 304 -0.97 15.80 -6.52
N GLY A 305 0.20 16.01 -7.15
CA GLY A 305 0.49 17.22 -7.92
C GLY A 305 0.17 18.48 -7.12
N ASP A 306 -0.65 19.38 -7.66
CA ASP A 306 -1.07 20.64 -7.01
C ASP A 306 -2.27 20.47 -6.06
N CYS A 307 -2.73 19.23 -5.85
CA CYS A 307 -3.91 18.93 -5.03
C CYS A 307 -3.55 18.62 -3.55
N ALA A 308 -2.30 18.80 -3.16
CA ALA A 308 -1.84 18.72 -1.76
C ALA A 308 -1.03 19.94 -1.37
N THR A 309 -1.01 20.25 -0.08
CA THR A 309 -0.08 21.20 0.52
C THR A 309 1.16 20.42 0.95
N TYR A 310 2.34 20.84 0.49
CA TYR A 310 3.58 20.15 0.81
C TYR A 310 4.36 20.86 1.88
N PHE A 311 4.91 20.10 2.83
CA PHE A 311 5.93 20.58 3.76
C PHE A 311 7.31 20.09 3.35
N ARG A 312 8.38 20.85 3.69
CA ARG A 312 9.75 20.46 3.37
C ARG A 312 10.06 19.06 3.87
N ALA A 313 10.76 18.28 3.05
CA ALA A 313 11.01 16.87 3.31
C ALA A 313 11.59 16.64 4.73
N ASN A 314 10.86 15.85 5.51
CA ASN A 314 11.23 15.42 6.86
C ASN A 314 11.39 16.56 7.91
N ASP A 315 10.76 17.70 7.68
CA ASP A 315 10.89 18.92 8.51
C ASP A 315 9.63 19.16 9.35
N ALA A 316 9.75 18.99 10.67
CA ALA A 316 8.64 19.15 11.61
C ALA A 316 8.14 20.60 11.72
N ASP A 317 9.03 21.60 11.57
CA ASP A 317 8.66 23.02 11.60
C ASP A 317 7.82 23.38 10.38
N SER A 318 8.24 22.92 9.20
CA SER A 318 7.49 23.11 7.96
C SER A 318 6.15 22.39 7.99
N LEU A 319 6.07 21.18 8.59
CA LEU A 319 4.80 20.47 8.80
C LEU A 319 3.87 21.29 9.70
N ALA A 320 4.37 21.77 10.85
CA ALA A 320 3.59 22.58 11.79
C ALA A 320 3.07 23.87 11.14
N GLU A 321 3.88 24.52 10.29
CA GLU A 321 3.49 25.73 9.55
C GLU A 321 2.38 25.42 8.52
N ALA A 322 2.50 24.33 7.75
CA ALA A 322 1.47 23.92 6.80
C ALA A 322 0.13 23.60 7.49
N LEU A 323 0.19 22.91 8.63
CA LEU A 323 -1.01 22.64 9.44
C LEU A 323 -1.62 23.90 10.02
N ARG A 324 -0.80 24.87 10.49
CA ARG A 324 -1.25 26.16 11.01
C ARG A 324 -1.94 26.98 9.93
N THR A 325 -1.35 27.05 8.73
CA THR A 325 -1.90 27.78 7.59
C THR A 325 -3.29 27.29 7.22
N LEU A 326 -3.44 25.96 7.05
CA LEU A 326 -4.73 25.36 6.71
C LEU A 326 -5.74 25.42 7.88
N GLY A 327 -5.27 25.35 9.12
CA GLY A 327 -6.12 25.47 10.31
C GLY A 327 -6.67 26.88 10.53
N ALA A 328 -5.89 27.91 10.17
CA ALA A 328 -6.31 29.30 10.30
C ALA A 328 -7.28 29.75 9.18
N ASP A 329 -7.20 29.16 8.00
CA ASP A 329 -8.03 29.51 6.84
C ASP A 329 -8.91 28.31 6.40
N ARG A 330 -10.15 28.29 6.92
CA ARG A 330 -11.12 27.22 6.61
C ARG A 330 -11.51 27.16 5.14
N ASP A 331 -11.51 28.30 4.43
CA ASP A 331 -11.88 28.33 3.01
C ASP A 331 -10.75 27.78 2.16
N LEU A 332 -9.50 28.11 2.46
CA LEU A 332 -8.32 27.50 1.84
C LEU A 332 -8.29 25.99 2.11
N CYS A 333 -8.50 25.56 3.36
CA CYS A 333 -8.55 24.15 3.72
C CYS A 333 -9.61 23.40 2.91
N ARG A 334 -10.82 23.96 2.82
CA ARG A 334 -11.94 23.38 2.04
C ARG A 334 -11.64 23.33 0.54
N ALA A 335 -11.02 24.37 -0.01
CA ALA A 335 -10.60 24.41 -1.40
C ALA A 335 -9.56 23.33 -1.73
N GLN A 336 -8.55 23.14 -0.84
CA GLN A 336 -7.55 22.07 -0.97
C GLN A 336 -8.20 20.67 -0.88
N ALA A 337 -9.09 20.46 0.10
CA ALA A 337 -9.82 19.22 0.29
C ALA A 337 -10.65 18.86 -0.96
N ASN A 338 -11.32 19.85 -1.57
CA ASN A 338 -12.08 19.64 -2.79
C ASN A 338 -11.20 19.25 -3.98
N ARG A 339 -10.03 19.88 -4.15
CA ARG A 339 -9.08 19.53 -5.22
C ARG A 339 -8.58 18.10 -5.06
N ALA A 340 -8.16 17.73 -3.85
CA ALA A 340 -7.72 16.37 -3.55
C ALA A 340 -8.83 15.33 -3.79
N TYR A 341 -10.06 15.63 -3.37
CA TYR A 341 -11.23 14.77 -3.60
C TYR A 341 -11.54 14.56 -5.08
N GLN A 342 -11.55 15.62 -5.88
CA GLN A 342 -11.79 15.51 -7.33
C GLN A 342 -10.71 14.65 -8.00
N ARG A 343 -9.43 14.95 -7.72
CA ARG A 343 -8.32 14.15 -8.26
C ARG A 343 -8.42 12.67 -7.88
N ALA A 344 -8.77 12.36 -6.63
CA ALA A 344 -8.94 10.99 -6.16
C ALA A 344 -10.06 10.26 -6.92
N ARG A 345 -11.20 10.91 -7.13
CA ARG A 345 -12.34 10.35 -7.87
C ARG A 345 -12.09 10.18 -9.35
N GLU A 346 -11.33 11.06 -9.96
CA GLU A 346 -11.06 11.01 -11.40
C GLU A 346 -9.97 9.98 -11.73
N ARG A 347 -8.94 9.86 -10.89
CA ARG A 347 -7.73 9.12 -11.24
C ARG A 347 -7.51 7.83 -10.47
N PHE A 348 -8.08 7.67 -9.26
CA PHE A 348 -7.69 6.61 -8.34
C PHE A 348 -8.88 5.79 -7.82
N THR A 349 -9.84 5.49 -8.72
CA THR A 349 -10.97 4.61 -8.39
C THR A 349 -10.60 3.13 -8.56
N ALA A 350 -11.23 2.26 -7.75
CA ALA A 350 -11.10 0.81 -7.89
C ALA A 350 -11.53 0.33 -9.30
N LYS A 351 -12.56 0.97 -9.87
CA LYS A 351 -13.01 0.64 -11.24
C LYS A 351 -11.93 0.89 -12.28
N ARG A 352 -11.28 2.08 -12.27
CA ARG A 352 -10.20 2.39 -13.22
C ARG A 352 -9.03 1.40 -13.04
N MET A 353 -8.61 1.12 -11.80
CA MET A 353 -7.57 0.14 -11.51
C MET A 353 -7.92 -1.25 -12.07
N LEU A 354 -9.16 -1.69 -11.86
CA LEU A 354 -9.64 -2.96 -12.41
C LEU A 354 -9.62 -2.99 -13.94
N ASP A 355 -10.10 -1.93 -14.59
CA ASP A 355 -10.15 -1.84 -16.07
C ASP A 355 -8.73 -1.97 -16.66
N ASP A 356 -7.73 -1.31 -16.04
CA ASP A 356 -6.32 -1.40 -16.46
C ASP A 356 -5.77 -2.83 -16.29
N TYR A 357 -6.06 -3.50 -15.17
CA TYR A 357 -5.66 -4.91 -14.98
C TYR A 357 -6.36 -5.85 -15.96
N LEU A 358 -7.64 -5.64 -16.25
CA LEU A 358 -8.35 -6.45 -17.22
C LEU A 358 -7.78 -6.31 -18.63
N GLN A 359 -7.38 -5.11 -19.01
CA GLN A 359 -6.68 -4.86 -20.27
C GLN A 359 -5.34 -5.60 -20.31
N LEU A 360 -4.55 -5.50 -19.25
CA LEU A 360 -3.28 -6.21 -19.12
C LEU A 360 -3.48 -7.73 -19.23
N TYR A 361 -4.41 -8.31 -18.47
CA TYR A 361 -4.66 -9.76 -18.48
C TYR A 361 -5.06 -10.27 -19.87
N ARG A 362 -5.95 -9.55 -20.56
CA ARG A 362 -6.36 -9.90 -21.93
C ARG A 362 -5.18 -9.87 -22.90
N SER A 363 -4.30 -8.87 -22.80
CA SER A 363 -3.10 -8.78 -23.65
C SER A 363 -2.14 -9.95 -23.43
N LEU A 364 -1.92 -10.34 -22.16
CA LEU A 364 -1.02 -11.43 -21.80
C LEU A 364 -1.56 -12.81 -22.24
N ILE A 365 -2.87 -13.03 -22.11
CA ILE A 365 -3.51 -14.27 -22.56
C ILE A 365 -3.48 -14.35 -24.10
N GLY A 366 -3.79 -13.24 -24.80
CA GLY A 366 -3.74 -13.18 -26.26
C GLY A 366 -2.34 -13.44 -26.81
N ALA A 367 -1.30 -12.86 -26.20
CA ALA A 367 0.09 -13.10 -26.58
C ALA A 367 0.50 -14.59 -26.39
N ARG A 368 0.05 -15.21 -25.31
CA ARG A 368 0.27 -16.66 -25.07
C ARG A 368 -0.37 -17.53 -26.14
N SER A 369 -1.63 -17.24 -26.52
CA SER A 369 -2.36 -18.00 -27.53
C SER A 369 -1.76 -17.85 -28.93
N ALA A 370 -1.11 -16.73 -29.22
CA ALA A 370 -0.42 -16.51 -30.51
C ALA A 370 0.97 -17.19 -30.57
N ALA A 371 1.54 -17.55 -29.41
CA ALA A 371 2.86 -18.21 -29.31
C ALA A 371 2.77 -19.74 -29.18
N ALA A 372 1.57 -20.30 -28.97
CA ALA A 372 1.28 -21.74 -28.86
C ALA A 372 0.80 -22.32 -30.18
#